data_413874591b49f7c828d4ad1510a92f2f
#
_entry.id   413874591b49f7c828d4ad1510a92f2f
#
_cell.length_a   1.000
_cell.length_b   1.000
_cell.length_c   1.000
_cell.angle_alpha   90.00
_cell.angle_beta   90.00
_cell.angle_gamma   90.00
#
_symmetry.space_group_name_H-M   'P 1'
#
loop_
_entity.id
_entity.type
_entity.pdbx_description
1 polymer ?
#
loop_
_entity_poly.entity_id
_entity_poly.type
_entity_poly.pdbx_seq_one_letter_code
_entity_poly.pdbx_strand_id
1 'polypeptide(L)'
;MSYQKEYRESIENPEAFWSRQAELITWYEKPKSILSQDEKGFYHWFKGGKLNTSYLALDFHVENGRAEQAALIYDSPVTETVRSYTYRELMDEVARFAGVLKNQGVEKGDRVIIYMPMIPEAVVAMLACARLGAIHSVVFGGFAPNELAIRIDDAKPKACLLYTSDAADDRMR
;
A
#
# COMPACT_ATOMS: atom_id res chain seq x y z
N MET A 1 9.65 -6.66 26.91
CA MET A 1 9.26 -8.11 26.90
C MET A 1 10.19 -8.86 25.96
N SER A 2 10.47 -10.17 26.17
CA SER A 2 11.32 -10.91 25.24
C SER A 2 10.52 -11.42 24.05
N TYR A 3 11.15 -11.48 22.86
CA TYR A 3 10.55 -12.03 21.64
C TYR A 3 9.90 -13.40 21.86
N GLN A 4 10.59 -14.29 22.55
CA GLN A 4 10.08 -15.65 22.84
C GLN A 4 8.77 -15.66 23.62
N LYS A 5 8.58 -14.71 24.55
CA LYS A 5 7.34 -14.58 25.32
C LYS A 5 6.20 -14.10 24.42
N GLU A 6 6.44 -13.08 23.62
CA GLU A 6 5.45 -12.54 22.67
C GLU A 6 5.06 -13.60 21.63
N TYR A 7 6.04 -14.30 21.07
CA TYR A 7 5.80 -15.37 20.10
C TYR A 7 4.95 -16.49 20.69
N ARG A 8 5.28 -16.95 21.89
CA ARG A 8 4.52 -18.02 22.58
C ARG A 8 3.08 -17.58 22.82
N GLU A 9 2.88 -16.37 23.35
CA GLU A 9 1.54 -15.83 23.60
C GLU A 9 0.72 -15.70 22.30
N SER A 10 1.35 -15.30 21.18
CA SER A 10 0.66 -15.17 19.89
C SER A 10 0.14 -16.50 19.34
N ILE A 11 0.73 -17.63 19.75
CA ILE A 11 0.33 -18.98 19.33
C ILE A 11 -0.64 -19.60 20.34
N GLU A 12 -0.34 -19.51 21.63
CA GLU A 12 -1.13 -20.15 22.70
C GLU A 12 -2.44 -19.40 22.98
N ASN A 13 -2.45 -18.07 22.78
CA ASN A 13 -3.63 -17.23 22.99
C ASN A 13 -3.73 -16.13 21.93
N PRO A 14 -3.95 -16.51 20.64
CA PRO A 14 -3.90 -15.58 19.52
C PRO A 14 -4.95 -14.46 19.64
N GLU A 15 -6.16 -14.75 20.10
CA GLU A 15 -7.20 -13.75 20.18
C GLU A 15 -6.88 -12.63 21.18
N ALA A 16 -6.40 -12.96 22.36
CA ALA A 16 -5.99 -11.98 23.36
C ALA A 16 -4.75 -11.20 22.92
N PHE A 17 -3.77 -11.90 22.33
CA PHE A 17 -2.57 -11.27 21.79
C PHE A 17 -2.91 -10.23 20.72
N TRP A 18 -3.64 -10.62 19.68
CA TRP A 18 -3.99 -9.74 18.58
C TRP A 18 -5.01 -8.67 18.93
N SER A 19 -5.86 -8.91 19.94
CA SER A 19 -6.73 -7.86 20.52
C SER A 19 -5.88 -6.71 21.07
N ARG A 20 -4.86 -7.03 21.86
CA ARG A 20 -3.93 -6.06 22.42
C ARG A 20 -3.13 -5.32 21.33
N GLN A 21 -2.68 -6.04 20.28
CA GLN A 21 -1.97 -5.42 19.16
C GLN A 21 -2.90 -4.49 18.35
N ALA A 22 -4.17 -4.85 18.20
CA ALA A 22 -5.16 -4.05 17.50
C ALA A 22 -5.42 -2.69 18.16
N GLU A 23 -5.21 -2.57 19.48
CA GLU A 23 -5.33 -1.28 20.19
C GLU A 23 -4.24 -0.26 19.79
N LEU A 24 -3.13 -0.71 19.20
CA LEU A 24 -2.07 0.16 18.69
C LEU A 24 -2.42 0.81 17.34
N ILE A 25 -3.51 0.36 16.70
CA ILE A 25 -3.94 0.83 15.39
C ILE A 25 -5.07 1.84 15.56
N THR A 26 -5.00 2.95 14.83
CA THR A 26 -6.09 3.93 14.76
C THR A 26 -7.14 3.44 13.77
N TRP A 27 -8.22 2.87 14.30
CA TRP A 27 -9.36 2.40 13.52
C TRP A 27 -10.39 3.52 13.30
N TYR A 28 -11.01 3.57 12.13
CA TYR A 28 -12.26 4.33 11.91
C TYR A 28 -13.44 3.65 12.61
N GLU A 29 -13.50 2.32 12.49
CA GLU A 29 -14.42 1.48 13.25
C GLU A 29 -13.64 0.31 13.82
N LYS A 30 -13.67 0.12 15.14
CA LYS A 30 -12.98 -1.02 15.80
C LYS A 30 -13.59 -2.34 15.36
N PRO A 31 -12.78 -3.41 15.23
CA PRO A 31 -13.29 -4.73 14.88
C PRO A 31 -14.24 -5.27 15.94
N LYS A 32 -15.28 -5.97 15.50
CA LYS A 32 -16.26 -6.64 16.38
C LYS A 32 -15.75 -7.97 16.91
N SER A 33 -14.89 -8.63 16.17
CA SER A 33 -14.15 -9.82 16.60
C SER A 33 -12.74 -9.79 16.04
N ILE A 34 -11.79 -10.30 16.79
CA ILE A 34 -10.37 -10.32 16.43
C ILE A 34 -10.11 -11.47 15.46
N LEU A 35 -10.54 -12.67 15.82
CA LEU A 35 -10.45 -13.87 15.01
C LEU A 35 -11.80 -14.56 15.03
N SER A 36 -12.30 -14.95 13.88
CA SER A 36 -13.54 -15.72 13.74
C SER A 36 -13.40 -16.71 12.60
N GLN A 37 -14.20 -17.76 12.63
CA GLN A 37 -14.28 -18.76 11.57
C GLN A 37 -15.69 -18.72 10.96
N ASP A 38 -15.81 -18.83 9.66
CA ASP A 38 -17.09 -18.92 8.98
C ASP A 38 -17.59 -20.38 8.92
N GLU A 39 -18.82 -20.57 8.38
CA GLU A 39 -19.44 -21.89 8.25
C GLU A 39 -18.66 -22.85 7.33
N LYS A 40 -17.79 -22.33 6.48
CA LYS A 40 -16.92 -23.10 5.57
C LYS A 40 -15.56 -23.42 6.18
N GLY A 41 -15.28 -22.95 7.41
CA GLY A 41 -14.04 -23.17 8.11
C GLY A 41 -12.93 -22.14 7.77
N PHE A 42 -13.20 -21.08 7.00
CA PHE A 42 -12.21 -20.03 6.71
C PHE A 42 -12.09 -19.05 7.88
N TYR A 43 -10.88 -18.69 8.21
CA TYR A 43 -10.57 -17.70 9.25
C TYR A 43 -10.71 -16.29 8.71
N HIS A 44 -11.29 -15.41 9.53
CA HIS A 44 -11.43 -13.98 9.29
C HIS A 44 -10.83 -13.21 10.44
N TRP A 45 -9.91 -12.31 10.11
CA TRP A 45 -9.27 -11.42 11.05
C TRP A 45 -9.97 -10.06 11.11
N PHE A 46 -10.07 -9.49 12.31
CA PHE A 46 -10.56 -8.13 12.54
C PHE A 46 -11.90 -7.82 11.86
N LYS A 47 -12.84 -8.76 11.95
CA LYS A 47 -14.15 -8.67 11.30
C LYS A 47 -14.90 -7.41 11.73
N GLY A 48 -15.35 -6.61 10.75
CA GLY A 48 -16.06 -5.34 10.94
C GLY A 48 -15.17 -4.15 11.24
N GLY A 49 -13.84 -4.35 11.38
CA GLY A 49 -12.89 -3.26 11.50
C GLY A 49 -12.78 -2.46 10.20
N LYS A 50 -12.66 -1.12 10.32
CA LYS A 50 -12.42 -0.23 9.18
C LYS A 50 -11.26 0.71 9.47
N LEU A 51 -10.34 0.80 8.52
CA LEU A 51 -9.20 1.70 8.54
C LEU A 51 -8.84 2.12 7.11
N ASN A 52 -7.99 3.12 6.99
CA ASN A 52 -7.35 3.46 5.72
C ASN A 52 -5.83 3.33 5.87
N THR A 53 -5.24 2.45 5.08
CA THR A 53 -3.80 2.16 5.13
C THR A 53 -2.95 3.37 4.77
N SER A 54 -3.38 4.18 3.79
CA SER A 54 -2.66 5.41 3.42
C SER A 54 -2.68 6.45 4.56
N TYR A 55 -3.84 6.61 5.24
CA TYR A 55 -3.94 7.47 6.41
C TYR A 55 -2.96 7.03 7.51
N LEU A 56 -2.95 5.75 7.84
CA LEU A 56 -2.06 5.22 8.88
C LEU A 56 -0.57 5.35 8.52
N ALA A 57 -0.25 5.24 7.23
CA ALA A 57 1.11 5.33 6.75
C ALA A 57 1.64 6.77 6.66
N LEU A 58 0.78 7.77 6.49
CA LEU A 58 1.18 9.14 6.18
C LEU A 58 0.54 10.17 7.12
N ASP A 59 -0.78 10.40 6.97
CA ASP A 59 -1.51 11.48 7.66
C ASP A 59 -1.36 11.35 9.18
N PHE A 60 -1.50 10.15 9.72
CA PHE A 60 -1.32 9.86 11.13
C PHE A 60 0.06 10.33 11.64
N HIS A 61 1.11 10.12 10.88
CA HIS A 61 2.46 10.54 11.28
C HIS A 61 2.64 12.05 11.21
N VAL A 62 2.07 12.70 10.20
CA VAL A 62 2.06 14.17 10.09
C VAL A 62 1.32 14.80 11.28
N GLU A 63 0.14 14.27 11.62
CA GLU A 63 -0.68 14.74 12.75
C GLU A 63 -0.01 14.50 14.12
N ASN A 64 0.85 13.49 14.22
CA ASN A 64 1.57 13.14 15.43
C ASN A 64 3.02 13.68 15.48
N GLY A 65 3.29 14.80 14.81
CA GLY A 65 4.53 15.58 14.96
C GLY A 65 5.74 15.02 14.19
N ARG A 66 5.53 14.09 13.24
CA ARG A 66 6.59 13.49 12.44
C ARG A 66 6.65 14.03 11.01
N ALA A 67 6.00 15.17 10.75
CA ALA A 67 5.83 15.74 9.42
C ALA A 67 7.16 15.89 8.66
N GLU A 68 8.19 16.37 9.35
CA GLU A 68 9.51 16.66 8.77
C GLU A 68 10.50 15.47 8.83
N GLN A 69 10.06 14.34 9.39
CA GLN A 69 10.89 13.13 9.40
C GLN A 69 10.89 12.48 8.01
N ALA A 70 12.03 11.91 7.60
CA ALA A 70 12.13 11.13 6.37
C ALA A 70 11.19 9.92 6.41
N ALA A 71 10.32 9.83 5.40
CA ALA A 71 9.36 8.75 5.20
C ALA A 71 9.78 7.79 4.08
N LEU A 72 10.42 8.31 3.05
CA LEU A 72 10.90 7.54 1.90
C LEU A 72 12.28 8.05 1.49
N ILE A 73 13.23 7.14 1.34
CA ILE A 73 14.55 7.44 0.79
C ILE A 73 14.68 6.64 -0.51
N TYR A 74 14.90 7.35 -1.59
CA TYR A 74 15.19 6.80 -2.90
C TYR A 74 16.68 6.96 -3.20
N ASP A 75 17.31 5.85 -3.53
CA ASP A 75 18.71 5.81 -3.95
C ASP A 75 18.81 4.96 -5.21
N SER A 76 19.21 5.57 -6.32
CA SER A 76 19.30 4.91 -7.62
C SER A 76 20.71 5.03 -8.19
N PRO A 77 21.44 3.94 -8.28
CA PRO A 77 22.75 3.93 -8.94
C PRO A 77 22.63 4.10 -10.46
N VAL A 78 21.46 3.86 -11.04
CA VAL A 78 21.23 3.99 -12.49
C VAL A 78 21.14 5.47 -12.92
N THR A 79 20.47 6.29 -12.09
CA THR A 79 20.30 7.72 -12.34
C THR A 79 21.24 8.58 -11.50
N GLU A 80 22.10 7.96 -10.68
CA GLU A 80 22.98 8.62 -9.72
C GLU A 80 22.23 9.64 -8.83
N THR A 81 20.99 9.30 -8.47
CA THR A 81 20.11 10.21 -7.75
C THR A 81 19.80 9.65 -6.36
N VAL A 82 20.02 10.48 -5.34
CA VAL A 82 19.53 10.23 -3.97
C VAL A 82 18.49 11.29 -3.63
N ARG A 83 17.30 10.87 -3.23
CA ARG A 83 16.22 11.79 -2.81
C ARG A 83 15.53 11.27 -1.55
N SER A 84 15.30 12.17 -0.61
CA SER A 84 14.53 11.90 0.59
C SER A 84 13.23 12.68 0.54
N TYR A 85 12.13 12.01 0.95
CA TYR A 85 10.81 12.60 1.09
C TYR A 85 10.44 12.57 2.57
N THR A 86 10.01 13.71 3.10
CA THR A 86 9.39 13.76 4.42
C THR A 86 7.98 13.14 4.39
N TYR A 87 7.41 12.85 5.57
CA TYR A 87 6.02 12.40 5.67
C TYR A 87 5.05 13.40 5.04
N ARG A 88 5.28 14.70 5.24
CA ARG A 88 4.47 15.77 4.66
C ARG A 88 4.54 15.78 3.14
N GLU A 89 5.75 15.80 2.59
CA GLU A 89 5.95 15.80 1.13
C GLU A 89 5.33 14.58 0.46
N LEU A 90 5.54 13.40 1.03
CA LEU A 90 4.97 12.16 0.49
C LEU A 90 3.44 12.15 0.61
N MET A 91 2.87 12.62 1.72
CA MET A 91 1.43 12.78 1.91
C MET A 91 0.82 13.71 0.85
N ASP A 92 1.46 14.85 0.58
CA ASP A 92 0.98 15.82 -0.40
C ASP A 92 1.03 15.28 -1.84
N GLU A 93 2.10 14.54 -2.19
CA GLU A 93 2.20 13.88 -3.49
C GLU A 93 1.12 12.78 -3.65
N VAL A 94 0.94 11.95 -2.64
CA VAL A 94 -0.10 10.91 -2.61
C VAL A 94 -1.50 11.52 -2.71
N ALA A 95 -1.78 12.61 -2.00
CA ALA A 95 -3.08 13.27 -2.04
C ALA A 95 -3.38 13.85 -3.44
N ARG A 96 -2.40 14.50 -4.06
CA ARG A 96 -2.51 15.02 -5.43
C ARG A 96 -2.76 13.91 -6.43
N PHE A 97 -2.00 12.84 -6.36
CA PHE A 97 -2.14 11.72 -7.30
C PHE A 97 -3.46 10.96 -7.08
N ALA A 98 -3.93 10.81 -5.85
CA ALA A 98 -5.26 10.28 -5.56
C ALA A 98 -6.36 11.14 -6.20
N GLY A 99 -6.21 12.48 -6.19
CA GLY A 99 -7.10 13.38 -6.93
C GLY A 99 -7.11 13.13 -8.43
N VAL A 100 -5.94 12.87 -9.03
CA VAL A 100 -5.84 12.52 -10.47
C VAL A 100 -6.58 11.22 -10.76
N LEU A 101 -6.34 10.16 -9.98
CA LEU A 101 -7.02 8.87 -10.15
C LEU A 101 -8.54 9.02 -10.01
N LYS A 102 -9.00 9.77 -9.02
CA LYS A 102 -10.42 10.05 -8.82
C LYS A 102 -11.04 10.77 -10.02
N ASN A 103 -10.36 11.76 -10.58
CA ASN A 103 -10.79 12.48 -11.78
C ASN A 103 -10.85 11.60 -13.03
N GLN A 104 -10.05 10.53 -13.07
CA GLN A 104 -10.12 9.48 -14.09
C GLN A 104 -11.21 8.43 -13.81
N GLY A 105 -12.04 8.64 -12.77
CA GLY A 105 -13.16 7.79 -12.42
C GLY A 105 -12.78 6.55 -11.64
N VAL A 106 -11.61 6.51 -10.99
CA VAL A 106 -11.24 5.42 -10.08
C VAL A 106 -11.98 5.61 -8.75
N GLU A 107 -12.70 4.56 -8.35
CA GLU A 107 -13.51 4.51 -7.14
C GLU A 107 -13.06 3.39 -6.20
N LYS A 108 -13.63 3.38 -4.99
CA LYS A 108 -13.38 2.32 -4.01
C LYS A 108 -13.75 0.95 -4.59
N GLY A 109 -12.81 0.01 -4.51
CA GLY A 109 -12.97 -1.36 -5.02
C GLY A 109 -12.56 -1.55 -6.48
N ASP A 110 -12.29 -0.47 -7.22
CA ASP A 110 -11.69 -0.57 -8.56
C ASP A 110 -10.26 -1.11 -8.49
N ARG A 111 -9.83 -1.78 -9.56
CA ARG A 111 -8.48 -2.28 -9.71
C ARG A 111 -7.65 -1.31 -10.53
N VAL A 112 -6.42 -1.09 -10.07
CA VAL A 112 -5.42 -0.26 -10.75
C VAL A 112 -4.15 -1.09 -10.89
N ILE A 113 -3.67 -1.28 -12.09
CA ILE A 113 -2.37 -1.93 -12.33
C ILE A 113 -1.28 -0.87 -12.27
N ILE A 114 -0.19 -1.20 -11.58
CA ILE A 114 1.02 -0.37 -11.49
C ILE A 114 2.16 -1.17 -12.10
N TYR A 115 2.55 -0.80 -13.32
CA TYR A 115 3.66 -1.39 -14.06
C TYR A 115 4.78 -0.37 -14.18
N MET A 116 5.60 -0.30 -13.15
CA MET A 116 6.68 0.68 -13.00
C MET A 116 7.95 0.02 -12.45
N PRO A 117 9.12 0.59 -12.73
CA PRO A 117 10.35 0.23 -12.00
C PRO A 117 10.24 0.66 -10.53
N MET A 118 11.31 0.36 -9.76
CA MET A 118 11.39 0.74 -8.33
C MET A 118 11.74 2.23 -8.19
N ILE A 119 10.73 3.07 -8.39
CA ILE A 119 10.81 4.54 -8.33
C ILE A 119 9.82 5.09 -7.29
N PRO A 120 10.02 6.29 -6.76
CA PRO A 120 9.13 6.90 -5.76
C PRO A 120 7.67 6.97 -6.22
N GLU A 121 7.44 7.20 -7.51
CA GLU A 121 6.11 7.30 -8.13
C GLU A 121 5.31 5.99 -7.97
N ALA A 122 5.99 4.84 -7.92
CA ALA A 122 5.32 3.55 -7.67
C ALA A 122 4.77 3.50 -6.22
N VAL A 123 5.52 4.01 -5.26
CA VAL A 123 5.07 4.12 -3.86
C VAL A 123 3.90 5.10 -3.73
N VAL A 124 4.01 6.26 -4.39
CA VAL A 124 2.93 7.26 -4.46
C VAL A 124 1.67 6.65 -5.05
N ALA A 125 1.78 5.90 -6.14
CA ALA A 125 0.66 5.24 -6.80
C ALA A 125 -0.02 4.19 -5.89
N MET A 126 0.76 3.35 -5.20
CA MET A 126 0.22 2.37 -4.25
C MET A 126 -0.56 3.03 -3.10
N LEU A 127 0.02 4.07 -2.50
CA LEU A 127 -0.61 4.79 -1.39
C LEU A 127 -1.81 5.62 -1.83
N ALA A 128 -1.80 6.16 -3.06
CA ALA A 128 -2.95 6.86 -3.64
C ALA A 128 -4.13 5.91 -3.88
N CYS A 129 -3.89 4.71 -4.40
CA CYS A 129 -4.92 3.67 -4.51
C CYS A 129 -5.49 3.31 -3.13
N ALA A 130 -4.62 3.07 -2.14
CA ALA A 130 -5.05 2.78 -0.77
C ALA A 130 -5.87 3.93 -0.17
N ARG A 131 -5.51 5.19 -0.46
CA ARG A 131 -6.23 6.38 -0.01
C ARG A 131 -7.66 6.43 -0.53
N LEU A 132 -7.87 6.04 -1.78
CA LEU A 132 -9.20 5.93 -2.41
C LEU A 132 -9.95 4.66 -2.01
N GLY A 133 -9.28 3.68 -1.41
CA GLY A 133 -9.83 2.35 -1.19
C GLY A 133 -9.89 1.51 -2.46
N ALA A 134 -9.13 1.87 -3.48
CA ALA A 134 -8.94 1.09 -4.70
C ALA A 134 -7.92 -0.04 -4.46
N ILE A 135 -8.03 -1.08 -5.25
CA ILE A 135 -7.15 -2.26 -5.21
C ILE A 135 -6.01 -2.04 -6.19
N HIS A 136 -4.78 -1.99 -5.72
CA HIS A 136 -3.62 -1.93 -6.62
C HIS A 136 -3.00 -3.30 -6.84
N SER A 137 -2.57 -3.56 -8.08
CA SER A 137 -1.80 -4.73 -8.48
C SER A 137 -0.47 -4.27 -9.05
N VAL A 138 0.61 -4.52 -8.31
CA VAL A 138 1.96 -4.14 -8.73
C VAL A 138 2.55 -5.23 -9.60
N VAL A 139 2.94 -4.86 -10.80
CA VAL A 139 3.60 -5.74 -11.77
C VAL A 139 5.05 -5.31 -11.90
N PHE A 140 5.97 -6.25 -11.76
CA PHE A 140 7.39 -5.96 -11.91
C PHE A 140 7.72 -5.42 -13.30
N GLY A 141 8.33 -4.25 -13.38
CA GLY A 141 8.60 -3.52 -14.62
C GLY A 141 9.55 -4.22 -15.60
N GLY A 142 10.18 -5.32 -15.18
CA GLY A 142 11.01 -6.17 -16.05
C GLY A 142 10.26 -7.34 -16.72
N PHE A 143 8.95 -7.49 -16.48
CA PHE A 143 8.18 -8.54 -17.11
C PHE A 143 7.89 -8.23 -18.58
N ALA A 144 7.81 -9.30 -19.40
CA ALA A 144 7.43 -9.20 -20.79
C ALA A 144 5.99 -8.66 -20.97
N PRO A 145 5.67 -8.00 -22.10
CA PRO A 145 4.33 -7.46 -22.37
C PRO A 145 3.19 -8.48 -22.19
N ASN A 146 3.40 -9.74 -22.54
CA ASN A 146 2.40 -10.81 -22.36
C ASN A 146 2.04 -11.03 -20.88
N GLU A 147 2.99 -10.90 -19.98
CA GLU A 147 2.76 -11.03 -18.55
C GLU A 147 1.90 -9.88 -18.00
N LEU A 148 2.07 -8.69 -18.56
CA LEU A 148 1.22 -7.55 -18.23
C LEU A 148 -0.19 -7.74 -18.80
N ALA A 149 -0.30 -8.21 -20.06
CA ALA A 149 -1.60 -8.45 -20.71
C ALA A 149 -2.45 -9.46 -19.93
N ILE A 150 -1.87 -10.59 -19.50
CA ILE A 150 -2.56 -11.61 -18.71
C ILE A 150 -3.15 -11.00 -17.41
N ARG A 151 -2.38 -10.13 -16.75
CA ARG A 151 -2.83 -9.47 -15.50
C ARG A 151 -3.92 -8.44 -15.75
N ILE A 152 -3.85 -7.75 -16.88
CA ILE A 152 -4.91 -6.81 -17.31
C ILE A 152 -6.21 -7.58 -17.58
N ASP A 153 -6.12 -8.69 -18.31
CA ASP A 153 -7.28 -9.51 -18.67
C ASP A 153 -7.94 -10.14 -17.42
N ASP A 154 -7.14 -10.57 -16.46
CA ASP A 154 -7.63 -11.14 -15.21
C ASP A 154 -8.26 -10.06 -14.29
N ALA A 155 -7.53 -9.00 -13.99
CA ALA A 155 -7.96 -7.98 -13.05
C ALA A 155 -9.04 -7.04 -13.62
N LYS A 156 -9.11 -6.87 -14.95
CA LYS A 156 -9.97 -5.88 -15.64
C LYS A 156 -9.87 -4.51 -14.96
N PRO A 157 -8.68 -3.91 -14.92
CA PRO A 157 -8.42 -2.71 -14.16
C PRO A 157 -9.15 -1.52 -14.75
N LYS A 158 -9.51 -0.55 -13.90
CA LYS A 158 -10.02 0.77 -14.30
C LYS A 158 -8.93 1.64 -14.89
N ALA A 159 -7.71 1.50 -14.39
CA ALA A 159 -6.54 2.22 -14.88
C ALA A 159 -5.29 1.31 -14.86
N CYS A 160 -4.38 1.56 -15.78
CA CYS A 160 -3.06 0.97 -15.80
C CYS A 160 -2.02 2.10 -15.80
N LEU A 161 -1.20 2.15 -14.76
CA LEU A 161 -0.15 3.15 -14.61
C LEU A 161 1.14 2.57 -15.18
N LEU A 162 1.60 3.18 -16.24
CA LEU A 162 2.82 2.79 -16.96
C LEU A 162 3.87 3.88 -16.77
N TYR A 163 5.10 3.46 -16.55
CA TYR A 163 6.24 4.34 -16.70
C TYR A 163 6.74 4.24 -18.15
N THR A 164 6.46 5.25 -18.94
CA THR A 164 6.80 5.32 -20.37
C THR A 164 7.95 6.28 -20.62
N SER A 165 8.98 6.29 -19.82
CA SER A 165 10.16 7.04 -20.15
C SER A 165 11.18 6.17 -20.86
N ASP A 166 12.11 6.80 -21.55
CA ASP A 166 13.23 6.25 -22.32
C ASP A 166 14.08 5.17 -21.60
N ALA A 167 13.84 4.96 -20.31
CA ALA A 167 14.48 3.92 -19.52
C ALA A 167 14.17 2.48 -19.98
N ALA A 168 13.08 2.27 -20.75
CA ALA A 168 12.83 0.99 -21.42
C ALA A 168 13.67 0.86 -22.70
N ASP A 169 13.97 1.98 -23.36
CA ASP A 169 14.77 2.04 -24.59
C ASP A 169 16.27 1.86 -24.30
N ASP A 170 16.76 2.37 -23.18
CA ASP A 170 18.17 2.22 -22.77
C ASP A 170 18.55 0.78 -22.38
N ARG A 171 17.58 -0.09 -22.07
CA ARG A 171 17.84 -1.50 -21.78
C ARG A 171 17.82 -2.40 -23.01
N MET A 172 17.45 -1.87 -24.17
CA MET A 172 17.46 -2.60 -25.46
C MET A 172 18.60 -2.16 -26.37
N ARG A 173 19.50 -1.31 -25.89
CA ARG A 173 20.79 -0.98 -26.51
C ARG A 173 21.92 -1.57 -25.70
#